data_1b6e53e6e5550f5be46348e54e5d137c
#
_entry.id   1b6e53e6e5550f5be46348e54e5d137c
#
_cell.length_a   1.000
_cell.length_b   1.000
_cell.length_c   1.000
_cell.angle_alpha   90.00
_cell.angle_beta   90.00
_cell.angle_gamma   90.00
#
_symmetry.space_group_name_H-M   'P 1'
#
loop_
_entity.id
_entity.type
_entity.pdbx_description
1 polymer ?
#
loop_
_entity_poly.entity_id
_entity_poly.type
_entity_poly.pdbx_seq_one_letter_code
_entity_poly.pdbx_strand_id
1 'polypeptide(L)'
;MIDRILDKLGIELNDMQQDAMQAVLHTDRDVVVLSPTGSGKTLAYLLPLSQLIDAGDDEPQAIVVTPGRELALQSATVLKNMGSGLRAMACYGGRATMDEHRVMKQVRPQIVFGTPGRLNDHLDKGNLNRYHIRYLVI
;
A
#
# COMPACT_ATOMS: atom_id res chain seq x y z
N MET A 1 14.47 10.43 2.53
CA MET A 1 13.08 10.13 2.96
C MET A 1 12.99 8.92 3.89
N ILE A 2 13.62 7.79 3.54
CA ILE A 2 13.60 6.56 4.37
C ILE A 2 14.13 6.80 5.77
N ASP A 3 15.27 7.48 5.89
CA ASP A 3 15.87 7.78 7.20
C ASP A 3 14.93 8.60 8.07
N ARG A 4 14.22 9.55 7.49
CA ARG A 4 13.22 10.33 8.21
C ARG A 4 12.07 9.47 8.73
N ILE A 5 11.60 8.52 7.91
CA ILE A 5 10.54 7.60 8.29
C ILE A 5 11.00 6.70 9.43
N LEU A 6 12.19 6.14 9.34
CA LEU A 6 12.76 5.29 10.38
C LEU A 6 12.96 6.06 11.69
N ASP A 7 13.44 7.29 11.63
CA ASP A 7 13.59 8.15 12.79
C ASP A 7 12.23 8.43 13.45
N LYS A 8 11.22 8.74 12.64
CA LYS A 8 9.87 8.97 13.13
C LYS A 8 9.26 7.75 13.80
N LEU A 9 9.47 6.56 13.24
CA LEU A 9 8.98 5.31 13.80
C LEU A 9 9.82 4.81 14.98
N GLY A 10 11.04 5.33 15.14
CA GLY A 10 11.96 4.90 16.19
C GLY A 10 12.46 3.47 16.00
N ILE A 11 12.66 3.04 14.77
CA ILE A 11 13.05 1.67 14.44
C ILE A 11 14.29 1.62 13.54
N GLU A 12 14.92 0.45 13.54
CA GLU A 12 15.94 0.06 12.57
C GLU A 12 15.41 -1.08 11.70
N LEU A 13 15.84 -1.14 10.44
CA LEU A 13 15.44 -2.21 9.54
C LEU A 13 16.14 -3.51 9.91
N ASN A 14 15.37 -4.61 9.93
CA ASN A 14 15.95 -5.94 10.00
C ASN A 14 16.50 -6.39 8.62
N ASP A 15 17.20 -7.52 8.59
CA ASP A 15 17.83 -8.00 7.36
C ASP A 15 16.83 -8.27 6.24
N MET A 16 15.68 -8.87 6.57
CA MET A 16 14.63 -9.15 5.59
C MET A 16 14.09 -7.85 4.97
N GLN A 17 13.87 -6.83 5.79
CA GLN A 17 13.37 -5.53 5.31
C GLN A 17 14.40 -4.84 4.41
N GLN A 18 15.68 -4.90 4.77
CA GLN A 18 16.76 -4.35 3.95
C GLN A 18 16.87 -5.07 2.60
N ASP A 19 16.83 -6.40 2.61
CA ASP A 19 16.89 -7.21 1.40
C ASP A 19 15.69 -6.97 0.49
N ALA A 20 14.50 -6.91 1.05
CA ALA A 20 13.27 -6.61 0.31
C ALA A 20 13.34 -5.23 -0.34
N MET A 21 13.81 -4.22 0.40
CA MET A 21 13.94 -2.86 -0.13
C MET A 21 14.93 -2.81 -1.30
N GLN A 22 16.10 -3.44 -1.17
CA GLN A 22 17.08 -3.50 -2.24
C GLN A 22 16.53 -4.20 -3.49
N ALA A 23 15.85 -5.32 -3.30
CA ALA A 23 15.26 -6.06 -4.41
C ALA A 23 14.19 -5.24 -5.14
N VAL A 24 13.29 -4.58 -4.41
CA VAL A 24 12.21 -3.79 -5.01
C VAL A 24 12.73 -2.54 -5.72
N LEU A 25 13.67 -1.83 -5.12
CA LEU A 25 14.17 -0.56 -5.67
C LEU A 25 15.17 -0.75 -6.82
N HIS A 26 15.86 -1.87 -6.88
CA HIS A 26 16.97 -2.08 -7.81
C HIS A 26 16.75 -3.18 -8.85
N THR A 27 15.50 -3.64 -9.02
CA THR A 27 15.16 -4.61 -10.06
C THR A 27 13.87 -4.21 -10.78
N ASP A 28 13.77 -4.58 -12.05
CA ASP A 28 12.53 -4.43 -12.85
C ASP A 28 11.64 -5.68 -12.77
N ARG A 29 12.04 -6.67 -11.96
CA ARG A 29 11.35 -7.95 -11.86
C ARG A 29 10.38 -7.95 -10.69
N ASP A 30 9.45 -8.89 -10.73
CA ASP A 30 8.62 -9.18 -9.59
C ASP A 30 9.47 -9.71 -8.43
N VAL A 31 9.11 -9.33 -7.21
CA VAL A 31 9.85 -9.70 -6.01
C VAL A 31 8.94 -10.53 -5.11
N VAL A 32 9.43 -11.67 -4.69
CA VAL A 32 8.75 -12.54 -3.70
C VAL A 32 9.57 -12.56 -2.43
N VAL A 33 8.93 -12.22 -1.30
CA VAL A 33 9.57 -12.25 0.01
C VAL A 33 8.86 -13.30 0.86
N LEU A 34 9.61 -14.32 1.28
CA LEU A 34 9.12 -15.35 2.17
C LEU A 34 9.65 -15.09 3.58
N SER A 35 8.74 -14.91 4.51
CA SER A 35 9.10 -14.50 5.86
C SER A 35 8.00 -14.92 6.83
N PRO A 36 8.33 -15.33 8.08
CA PRO A 36 7.32 -15.73 9.05
C PRO A 36 6.44 -14.55 9.48
N THR A 37 5.27 -14.86 10.03
CA THR A 37 4.37 -13.87 10.62
C THR A 37 5.09 -13.11 11.74
N GLY A 38 4.84 -11.79 11.80
CA GLY A 38 5.46 -10.93 12.81
C GLY A 38 6.88 -10.47 12.49
N SER A 39 7.36 -10.70 11.26
CA SER A 39 8.72 -10.33 10.85
C SER A 39 8.84 -8.90 10.29
N GLY A 40 7.73 -8.14 10.25
CA GLY A 40 7.75 -6.77 9.73
C GLY A 40 7.54 -6.67 8.23
N LYS A 41 6.77 -7.58 7.63
CA LYS A 41 6.51 -7.61 6.19
C LYS A 41 5.85 -6.34 5.68
N THR A 42 4.95 -5.73 6.46
CA THR A 42 4.24 -4.52 6.04
C THR A 42 5.22 -3.40 5.73
N LEU A 43 6.19 -3.14 6.59
CA LEU A 43 7.23 -2.16 6.33
C LEU A 43 8.16 -2.59 5.20
N ALA A 44 8.39 -3.89 5.04
CA ALA A 44 9.26 -4.40 3.99
C ALA A 44 8.78 -4.01 2.59
N TYR A 45 7.47 -3.88 2.36
CA TYR A 45 6.96 -3.40 1.09
C TYR A 45 6.57 -1.91 1.11
N LEU A 46 6.08 -1.38 2.23
CA LEU A 46 5.67 0.02 2.29
C LEU A 46 6.84 0.99 2.18
N LEU A 47 7.99 0.65 2.73
CA LEU A 47 9.17 1.52 2.63
C LEU A 47 9.64 1.70 1.19
N PRO A 48 9.93 0.64 0.42
CA PRO A 48 10.29 0.83 -0.98
C PRO A 48 9.14 1.42 -1.81
N LEU A 49 7.90 1.01 -1.54
CA LEU A 49 6.75 1.54 -2.25
C LEU A 49 6.62 3.06 -2.06
N SER A 50 6.89 3.57 -0.86
CA SER A 50 6.86 5.00 -0.58
C SER A 50 7.87 5.81 -1.39
N GLN A 51 8.96 5.17 -1.82
CA GLN A 51 9.96 5.78 -2.70
C GLN A 51 9.53 5.79 -4.16
N LEU A 52 8.76 4.77 -4.58
CA LEU A 52 8.34 4.57 -5.97
C LEU A 52 7.10 5.39 -6.32
N ILE A 53 6.24 5.68 -5.35
CA ILE A 53 5.01 6.45 -5.58
C ILE A 53 5.36 7.92 -5.87
N ASP A 54 4.76 8.46 -6.92
CA ASP A 54 4.85 9.87 -7.24
C ASP A 54 3.88 10.65 -6.34
N ALA A 55 4.42 11.38 -5.38
CA ALA A 55 3.63 12.16 -4.43
C ALA A 55 2.88 13.32 -5.08
N GLY A 56 3.32 13.79 -6.24
CA GLY A 56 2.67 14.85 -7.00
C GLY A 56 1.51 14.36 -7.87
N ASP A 57 1.31 13.07 -7.97
CA ASP A 57 0.22 12.46 -8.75
C ASP A 57 -0.87 11.98 -7.80
N ASP A 58 -2.07 12.53 -7.94
CA ASP A 58 -3.21 12.24 -7.06
C ASP A 58 -3.97 10.96 -7.42
N GLU A 59 -3.54 10.24 -8.45
CA GLU A 59 -4.19 9.00 -8.85
C GLU A 59 -3.67 7.80 -8.06
N PRO A 60 -4.49 6.75 -7.86
CA PRO A 60 -4.02 5.50 -7.27
C PRO A 60 -2.93 4.88 -8.13
N GLN A 61 -1.79 4.59 -7.53
CA GLN A 61 -0.61 4.04 -8.21
C GLN A 61 -0.26 2.64 -7.76
N ALA A 62 -0.76 2.24 -6.60
CA ALA A 62 -0.51 0.93 -6.03
C ALA A 62 -1.78 0.34 -5.42
N ILE A 63 -1.93 -0.96 -5.58
CA ILE A 63 -2.95 -1.75 -4.89
C ILE A 63 -2.25 -2.76 -4.01
N VAL A 64 -2.69 -2.84 -2.75
CA VAL A 64 -2.24 -3.85 -1.80
C VAL A 64 -3.42 -4.76 -1.47
N VAL A 65 -3.33 -6.02 -1.86
CA VAL A 65 -4.37 -7.01 -1.62
C VAL A 65 -4.16 -7.64 -0.24
N THR A 66 -5.18 -7.58 0.59
CA THR A 66 -5.15 -8.18 1.93
C THR A 66 -6.24 -9.24 2.05
N PRO A 67 -6.02 -10.31 2.86
CA PRO A 67 -7.01 -11.38 2.98
C PRO A 67 -8.28 -10.96 3.72
N GLY A 68 -8.19 -9.93 4.56
CA GLY A 68 -9.33 -9.47 5.33
C GLY A 68 -9.27 -7.98 5.63
N ARG A 69 -10.39 -7.45 6.08
CA ARG A 69 -10.58 -6.04 6.37
C ARG A 69 -9.66 -5.53 7.48
N GLU A 70 -9.40 -6.36 8.49
CA GLU A 70 -8.57 -5.97 9.63
C GLU A 70 -7.15 -5.65 9.18
N LEU A 71 -6.56 -6.51 8.35
CA LEU A 71 -5.21 -6.28 7.82
C LEU A 71 -5.18 -5.07 6.88
N ALA A 72 -6.22 -4.85 6.09
CA ALA A 72 -6.32 -3.66 5.25
C ALA A 72 -6.26 -2.38 6.08
N LEU A 73 -7.02 -2.32 7.17
CA LEU A 73 -7.04 -1.19 8.08
C LEU A 73 -5.71 -1.00 8.81
N GLN A 74 -5.12 -2.10 9.30
CA GLN A 74 -3.81 -2.06 9.98
C GLN A 74 -2.72 -1.55 9.04
N SER A 75 -2.69 -2.04 7.82
CA SER A 75 -1.66 -1.65 6.85
C SER A 75 -1.79 -0.17 6.44
N ALA A 76 -3.01 0.31 6.26
CA ALA A 76 -3.26 1.73 6.01
C ALA A 76 -2.80 2.61 7.18
N THR A 77 -3.01 2.13 8.41
CA THR A 77 -2.54 2.82 9.62
C THR A 77 -1.02 2.88 9.69
N VAL A 78 -0.34 1.78 9.33
CA VAL A 78 1.14 1.76 9.28
C VAL A 78 1.63 2.82 8.30
N LEU A 79 1.05 2.91 7.11
CA LEU A 79 1.43 3.93 6.14
C LEU A 79 1.24 5.35 6.70
N LYS A 80 0.13 5.60 7.35
CA LYS A 80 -0.15 6.90 7.97
C LYS A 80 0.91 7.25 9.02
N ASN A 81 1.28 6.29 9.86
CA ASN A 81 2.26 6.50 10.93
C ASN A 81 3.68 6.75 10.41
N MET A 82 3.98 6.34 9.18
CA MET A 82 5.27 6.60 8.54
C MET A 82 5.51 8.10 8.28
N GLY A 83 4.44 8.88 8.18
CA GLY A 83 4.57 10.30 7.93
C GLY A 83 5.13 10.65 6.55
N SER A 84 4.94 9.78 5.56
CA SER A 84 5.43 9.98 4.20
C SER A 84 4.68 11.08 3.44
N GLY A 85 3.51 11.47 3.92
CA GLY A 85 2.61 12.39 3.20
C GLY A 85 1.76 11.71 2.13
N LEU A 86 1.98 10.42 1.86
CA LEU A 86 1.16 9.67 0.91
C LEU A 86 -0.21 9.37 1.51
N ARG A 87 -1.22 9.39 0.66
CA ARG A 87 -2.59 9.12 1.06
C ARG A 87 -2.96 7.68 0.77
N ALA A 88 -3.66 7.07 1.72
CA ALA A 88 -4.11 5.69 1.63
C ALA A 88 -5.60 5.58 1.92
N MET A 89 -6.19 4.51 1.42
CA MET A 89 -7.56 4.14 1.73
C MET A 89 -7.67 2.63 1.82
N ALA A 90 -8.49 2.15 2.76
CA ALA A 90 -8.82 0.74 2.88
C ALA A 90 -10.22 0.49 2.31
N CYS A 91 -10.33 -0.50 1.44
CA CYS A 91 -11.58 -0.91 0.80
C CYS A 91 -11.93 -2.34 1.18
N TYR A 92 -13.10 -2.54 1.76
CA TYR A 92 -13.54 -3.86 2.24
C TYR A 92 -15.06 -3.98 2.28
N GLY A 93 -15.57 -5.19 2.35
CA GLY A 93 -17.00 -5.47 2.44
C GLY A 93 -17.65 -4.95 3.72
N GLY A 94 -18.98 -4.99 3.77
CA GLY A 94 -19.76 -4.53 4.91
C GLY A 94 -20.32 -3.12 4.76
N ARG A 95 -19.97 -2.42 3.70
CA ARG A 95 -20.53 -1.12 3.31
C ARG A 95 -20.70 -1.06 1.80
N ALA A 96 -21.49 -0.13 1.31
CA ALA A 96 -21.75 -0.02 -0.12
C ALA A 96 -20.49 0.41 -0.88
N THR A 97 -20.22 -0.23 -2.02
CA THR A 97 -19.11 0.14 -2.90
C THR A 97 -19.19 1.60 -3.33
N MET A 98 -20.39 2.10 -3.57
CA MET A 98 -20.61 3.50 -3.95
C MET A 98 -20.15 4.47 -2.86
N ASP A 99 -20.36 4.12 -1.58
CA ASP A 99 -19.90 4.96 -0.47
C ASP A 99 -18.38 5.01 -0.41
N GLU A 100 -17.71 3.87 -0.63
CA GLU A 100 -16.26 3.84 -0.74
C GLU A 100 -15.76 4.68 -1.92
N HIS A 101 -16.44 4.63 -3.06
CA HIS A 101 -16.08 5.42 -4.23
C HIS A 101 -16.19 6.93 -3.94
N ARG A 102 -17.20 7.36 -3.20
CA ARG A 102 -17.33 8.75 -2.78
C ARG A 102 -16.16 9.20 -1.90
N VAL A 103 -15.79 8.38 -0.93
CA VAL A 103 -14.64 8.65 -0.06
C VAL A 103 -13.35 8.69 -0.89
N MET A 104 -13.21 7.79 -1.84
CA MET A 104 -12.04 7.73 -2.73
C MET A 104 -11.86 9.03 -3.52
N LYS A 105 -12.96 9.61 -4.00
CA LYS A 105 -12.92 10.90 -4.69
C LYS A 105 -12.50 12.06 -3.80
N GLN A 106 -12.79 11.98 -2.51
CA GLN A 106 -12.42 13.00 -1.54
C GLN A 106 -10.98 12.85 -1.07
N VAL A 107 -10.57 11.63 -0.76
CA VAL A 107 -9.24 11.32 -0.23
C VAL A 107 -8.19 11.35 -1.33
N ARG A 108 -8.52 10.89 -2.53
CA ARG A 108 -7.62 10.71 -3.67
C ARG A 108 -6.38 9.89 -3.25
N PRO A 109 -6.59 8.63 -2.83
CA PRO A 109 -5.49 7.80 -2.32
C PRO A 109 -4.52 7.43 -3.44
N GLN A 110 -3.25 7.41 -3.12
CA GLN A 110 -2.19 6.95 -4.01
C GLN A 110 -1.93 5.46 -3.82
N ILE A 111 -2.25 4.93 -2.64
CA ILE A 111 -2.16 3.50 -2.32
C ILE A 111 -3.53 3.05 -1.79
N VAL A 112 -4.06 1.99 -2.39
CA VAL A 112 -5.35 1.43 -1.97
C VAL A 112 -5.12 0.03 -1.41
N PHE A 113 -5.44 -0.15 -0.14
CA PHE A 113 -5.45 -1.46 0.52
C PHE A 113 -6.85 -2.03 0.43
N GLY A 114 -6.97 -3.32 0.17
CA GLY A 114 -8.31 -3.88 0.12
C GLY A 114 -8.36 -5.39 0.08
N THR A 115 -9.56 -5.90 0.31
CA THR A 115 -9.87 -7.31 0.12
C THR A 115 -10.09 -7.61 -1.36
N PRO A 116 -9.79 -8.84 -1.82
CA PRO A 116 -9.83 -9.16 -3.25
C PRO A 116 -11.16 -8.85 -3.93
N GLY A 117 -12.27 -9.28 -3.33
CA GLY A 117 -13.59 -9.09 -3.93
C GLY A 117 -13.97 -7.62 -4.05
N ARG A 118 -13.67 -6.81 -3.04
CA ARG A 118 -13.99 -5.39 -3.05
C ARG A 118 -13.10 -4.62 -4.02
N LEU A 119 -11.81 -4.94 -4.10
CA LEU A 119 -10.91 -4.33 -5.08
C LEU A 119 -11.36 -4.66 -6.51
N ASN A 120 -11.73 -5.92 -6.75
CA ASN A 120 -12.24 -6.34 -8.04
C ASN A 120 -13.52 -5.58 -8.43
N ASP A 121 -14.41 -5.35 -7.48
CA ASP A 121 -15.63 -4.59 -7.70
C ASP A 121 -15.33 -3.15 -8.12
N HIS A 122 -14.38 -2.50 -7.45
CA HIS A 122 -13.96 -1.15 -7.84
C HIS A 122 -13.32 -1.10 -9.23
N LEU A 123 -12.52 -2.10 -9.56
CA LEU A 123 -11.91 -2.20 -10.89
C LEU A 123 -12.96 -2.40 -11.98
N ASP A 124 -13.93 -3.29 -11.75
CA ASP A 124 -15.00 -3.57 -12.69
C ASP A 124 -15.89 -2.35 -12.95
N LYS A 125 -16.13 -1.55 -11.90
CA LYS A 125 -16.92 -0.33 -12.02
C LYS A 125 -16.14 0.88 -12.51
N GLY A 126 -14.85 0.73 -12.77
CA GLY A 126 -13.99 1.83 -13.21
C GLY A 126 -13.68 2.87 -12.14
N ASN A 127 -13.91 2.53 -10.86
CA ASN A 127 -13.60 3.44 -9.74
C ASN A 127 -12.09 3.58 -9.52
N LEU A 128 -11.33 2.54 -9.88
CA LEU A 128 -9.88 2.53 -9.90
C LEU A 128 -9.43 2.45 -11.35
N ASN A 129 -8.61 3.38 -11.79
CA ASN A 129 -8.06 3.38 -13.14
C ASN A 129 -6.91 2.39 -13.23
N ARG A 130 -7.19 1.18 -13.72
CA ARG A 130 -6.20 0.11 -13.81
C ARG A 130 -5.00 0.45 -14.68
N TYR A 131 -5.16 1.34 -15.63
CA TYR A 131 -4.06 1.77 -16.51
C TYR A 131 -3.06 2.69 -15.80
N HIS A 132 -3.45 3.23 -14.65
CA HIS A 132 -2.62 4.09 -13.84
C HIS A 132 -1.93 3.33 -12.69
N ILE A 133 -2.43 2.15 -12.36
CA ILE A 133 -1.84 1.29 -11.32
C ILE A 133 -0.53 0.69 -11.85
N ARG A 134 0.56 0.92 -11.13
CA ARG A 134 1.89 0.43 -11.49
C ARG A 134 2.40 -0.67 -10.59
N TYR A 135 1.88 -0.75 -9.37
CA TYR A 135 2.39 -1.67 -8.35
C TYR A 135 1.25 -2.47 -7.75
N LEU A 136 1.49 -3.76 -7.61
CA LEU A 136 0.55 -4.69 -6.99
C LEU A 136 1.30 -5.46 -5.91
N VAL A 137 0.78 -5.42 -4.68
CA VAL A 137 1.29 -6.18 -3.55
C VAL A 137 0.24 -7.18 -3.12
N ILE A 138 0.64 -8.42 -2.92
CA ILE A 138 -0.25 -9.50 -2.49
C ILE A 138 0.28 -10.14 -1.20
#